data_3ce59ef8d6f7947efe4431de195a3747
#
_entry.id   3ce59ef8d6f7947efe4431de195a3747
#
_cell.length_a   1.000
_cell.length_b   1.000
_cell.length_c   1.000
_cell.angle_alpha   90.00
_cell.angle_beta   90.00
_cell.angle_gamma   90.00
#
_symmetry.space_group_name_H-M   'P 1'
#
loop_
_entity.id
_entity.type
_entity.pdbx_description
1 polymer ?
#
loop_
_entity_poly.entity_id
_entity_poly.type
_entity_poly.pdbx_seq_one_letter_code
_entity_poly.pdbx_strand_id
1 'polypeptide(L)'
;MTKIRNFAALIDTTLIQTKMNIPANLKYTNDDEWIRLEGEEAYVGITDYAQHELGDITFVDVDPDIVGETLDAQEEFGAIEAVKTTAELLMPVAGEILEVNEALADEENAKLVNSDPYGEAWIIKIKVNDVAELDGLLDAAAYEAKIG
;
A
#
# COMPACT_ATOMS: atom_id res chain seq x y z
N MET A 1 20.04 -33.62 -11.54
CA MET A 1 19.94 -32.78 -11.32
C MET A 1 19.92 -32.24 -11.30
N THR A 2 19.84 -32.47 -11.43
CA THR A 2 19.66 -31.55 -11.25
C THR A 2 19.90 -30.93 -11.23
N LYS A 3 19.87 -31.15 -11.24
CA LYS A 3 19.90 -30.19 -11.07
C LYS A 3 19.94 -29.40 -11.06
N ILE A 4 19.96 -29.79 -11.21
CA ILE A 4 19.90 -28.72 -11.07
C ILE A 4 19.80 -28.28 -10.93
N ARG A 5 19.66 -28.70 -10.88
CA ARG A 5 19.44 -27.83 -10.58
C ARG A 5 19.59 -27.05 -10.32
N ASN A 6 19.85 -27.47 -10.52
CA ASN A 6 19.94 -26.36 -10.14
C ASN A 6 20.30 -25.56 -10.29
N PHE A 7 20.30 -25.62 -10.28
CA PHE A 7 20.52 -24.42 -10.24
C PHE A 7 20.55 -23.68 -10.29
N ALA A 8 20.46 -24.01 -10.26
CA ALA A 8 20.35 -23.04 -10.10
C ALA A 8 20.20 -22.64 -10.02
N ALA A 9 19.93 -23.14 -9.71
CA ALA A 9 19.61 -22.49 -9.34
C ALA A 9 19.70 -21.89 -9.16
N LEU A 10 19.76 -21.96 -9.14
CA LEU A 10 19.85 -21.13 -8.89
C LEU A 10 19.79 -20.31 -9.02
N ILE A 11 19.48 -20.25 -8.84
CA ILE A 11 19.55 -19.38 -9.01
C ILE A 11 19.29 -18.68 -8.84
N ASP A 12 18.59 -19.33 -8.84
CA ASP A 12 18.55 -18.18 -8.58
C ASP A 12 18.03 -17.46 -7.35
N THR A 13 18.68 -17.19 -6.26
CA THR A 13 18.48 -16.37 -5.10
C THR A 13 17.98 -14.98 -5.46
N THR A 14 18.48 -14.46 -6.52
CA THR A 14 18.09 -13.16 -7.04
C THR A 14 16.58 -13.08 -7.29
N LEU A 15 16.00 -14.14 -7.80
CA LEU A 15 14.57 -14.17 -8.04
C LEU A 15 13.78 -14.08 -6.74
N ILE A 16 14.28 -14.71 -5.69
CA ILE A 16 13.64 -14.66 -4.39
C ILE A 16 13.65 -13.24 -3.85
N GLN A 17 14.75 -12.53 -4.07
CA GLN A 17 14.90 -11.16 -3.57
C GLN A 17 13.97 -10.16 -4.25
N THR A 18 13.52 -10.47 -5.47
CA THR A 18 12.64 -9.57 -6.20
C THR A 18 11.17 -9.88 -5.96
N LYS A 19 10.88 -10.95 -5.22
CA LYS A 19 9.51 -11.34 -4.96
C LYS A 19 8.87 -10.44 -3.91
N MET A 20 7.82 -9.74 -4.31
CA MET A 20 7.10 -8.85 -3.42
C MET A 20 6.05 -9.61 -2.61
N ASN A 21 5.75 -9.10 -1.43
CA ASN A 21 4.67 -9.63 -0.61
C ASN A 21 3.36 -9.00 -1.09
N ILE A 22 2.44 -9.83 -1.57
CA ILE A 22 1.15 -9.38 -2.09
C ILE A 22 0.05 -10.21 -1.43
N PRO A 23 -0.44 -9.78 -0.25
CA PRO A 23 -1.46 -10.55 0.47
C PRO A 23 -2.71 -10.79 -0.37
N ALA A 24 -3.22 -12.02 -0.30
CA ALA A 24 -4.36 -12.45 -1.13
C ALA A 24 -5.69 -11.89 -0.66
N ASN A 25 -5.75 -11.42 0.58
CA ASN A 25 -7.00 -10.94 1.18
C ASN A 25 -7.23 -9.44 1.01
N LEU A 26 -6.40 -8.77 0.21
CA LEU A 26 -6.50 -7.33 -0.02
C LEU A 26 -6.92 -7.04 -1.46
N LYS A 27 -7.29 -5.79 -1.71
CA LYS A 27 -7.47 -5.28 -3.06
C LYS A 27 -6.41 -4.21 -3.30
N TYR A 28 -6.13 -3.94 -4.57
CA TYR A 28 -5.01 -3.08 -4.94
C TYR A 28 -5.42 -2.10 -6.03
N THR A 29 -4.77 -0.94 -6.05
CA THR A 29 -5.02 0.06 -7.09
C THR A 29 -3.88 0.07 -8.10
N ASN A 30 -4.11 0.74 -9.23
CA ASN A 30 -3.06 0.95 -10.23
C ASN A 30 -1.97 1.91 -9.71
N ASP A 31 -2.25 2.60 -8.61
CA ASP A 31 -1.32 3.56 -8.00
C ASP A 31 -0.56 2.94 -6.83
N ASP A 32 -0.60 1.61 -6.71
CA ASP A 32 0.17 0.84 -5.74
C ASP A 32 -0.26 1.07 -4.28
N GLU A 33 -1.54 1.29 -4.09
CA GLU A 33 -2.14 1.33 -2.76
C GLU A 33 -2.94 0.07 -2.53
N TRP A 34 -3.06 -0.34 -1.26
CA TRP A 34 -3.89 -1.48 -0.88
C TRP A 34 -5.05 -1.01 -0.03
N ILE A 35 -6.12 -1.80 -0.04
CA ILE A 35 -7.29 -1.55 0.81
C ILE A 35 -7.74 -2.88 1.42
N ARG A 36 -7.99 -2.85 2.74
CA ARG A 36 -8.47 -4.01 3.49
C ARG A 36 -9.83 -3.70 4.08
N LEU A 37 -10.86 -4.32 3.52
CA LEU A 37 -12.23 -4.08 3.96
C LEU A 37 -12.55 -4.85 5.23
N GLU A 38 -13.18 -4.16 6.19
CA GLU A 38 -13.67 -4.77 7.44
C GLU A 38 -15.08 -4.23 7.66
N GLY A 39 -16.08 -4.96 7.17
CA GLY A 39 -17.47 -4.49 7.18
C GLY A 39 -17.65 -3.39 6.15
N GLU A 40 -18.02 -2.19 6.61
CA GLU A 40 -18.16 -1.03 5.74
C GLU A 40 -16.96 -0.09 5.87
N GLU A 41 -16.03 -0.42 6.74
CA GLU A 41 -14.83 0.37 6.96
C GLU A 41 -13.64 -0.32 6.31
N ALA A 42 -12.59 0.44 6.05
CA ALA A 42 -11.41 -0.14 5.42
C ALA A 42 -10.16 0.61 5.84
N TYR A 43 -9.06 -0.15 5.90
CA TYR A 43 -7.73 0.43 6.08
C TYR A 43 -7.07 0.56 4.72
N VAL A 44 -6.27 1.60 4.55
CA VAL A 44 -5.60 1.91 3.30
C VAL A 44 -4.12 2.19 3.57
N GLY A 45 -3.26 1.69 2.72
CA GLY A 45 -1.83 1.96 2.80
C GLY A 45 -1.19 1.75 1.45
N ILE A 46 0.15 1.75 1.41
CA ILE A 46 0.87 1.48 0.17
C ILE A 46 1.42 0.06 0.20
N THR A 47 1.63 -0.51 -0.98
CA THR A 47 2.05 -1.90 -1.11
C THR A 47 3.54 -2.07 -0.83
N ASP A 48 3.93 -3.33 -0.65
CA ASP A 48 5.35 -3.68 -0.51
C ASP A 48 6.12 -3.25 -1.75
N TYR A 49 5.53 -3.42 -2.94
CA TYR A 49 6.14 -2.97 -4.18
C TYR A 49 6.36 -1.45 -4.17
N ALA A 50 5.36 -0.69 -3.73
CA ALA A 50 5.46 0.77 -3.70
C ALA A 50 6.60 1.22 -2.79
N GLN A 51 6.69 0.66 -1.57
CA GLN A 51 7.75 1.07 -0.66
C GLN A 51 9.13 0.68 -1.19
N HIS A 52 9.20 -0.45 -1.89
CA HIS A 52 10.46 -0.89 -2.48
C HIS A 52 10.91 0.08 -3.57
N GLU A 53 9.98 0.53 -4.41
CA GLU A 53 10.30 1.48 -5.48
C GLU A 53 10.67 2.86 -4.93
N LEU A 54 10.02 3.28 -3.84
CA LEU A 54 10.30 4.56 -3.23
C LEU A 54 11.63 4.59 -2.48
N GLY A 55 12.04 3.44 -1.93
CA GLY A 55 13.22 3.37 -1.08
C GLY A 55 12.90 3.82 0.34
N ASP A 56 13.91 4.33 1.04
CA ASP A 56 13.76 4.70 2.45
C ASP A 56 12.75 5.82 2.62
N ILE A 57 11.68 5.52 3.35
CA ILE A 57 10.61 6.48 3.63
C ILE A 57 11.04 7.36 4.81
N THR A 58 10.94 8.67 4.63
CA THR A 58 11.36 9.64 5.63
C THR A 58 10.20 10.35 6.30
N PHE A 59 9.04 10.43 5.64
CA PHE A 59 7.91 11.16 6.21
C PHE A 59 6.60 10.74 5.53
N VAL A 60 5.54 10.61 6.34
CA VAL A 60 4.18 10.36 5.81
C VAL A 60 3.38 11.62 6.12
N ASP A 61 3.01 12.34 5.08
CA ASP A 61 2.36 13.65 5.20
C ASP A 61 0.86 13.54 4.93
N VAL A 62 0.09 13.39 5.99
CA VAL A 62 -1.37 13.38 5.90
C VAL A 62 -1.89 14.38 6.92
N ASP A 63 -2.63 15.38 6.44
CA ASP A 63 -3.19 16.40 7.32
C ASP A 63 -4.26 15.77 8.22
N PRO A 64 -4.09 15.81 9.54
CA PRO A 64 -5.10 15.23 10.44
C PRO A 64 -6.46 15.92 10.35
N ASP A 65 -6.52 17.10 9.79
CA ASP A 65 -7.78 17.84 9.64
C ASP A 65 -8.69 17.25 8.57
N ILE A 66 -8.19 16.28 7.77
CA ILE A 66 -9.05 15.62 6.78
C ILE A 66 -10.04 14.64 7.40
N VAL A 67 -9.86 14.29 8.67
CA VAL A 67 -10.80 13.40 9.35
C VAL A 67 -12.19 14.04 9.31
N GLY A 68 -13.18 13.27 8.85
CA GLY A 68 -14.54 13.74 8.68
C GLY A 68 -14.87 14.18 7.26
N GLU A 69 -13.88 14.35 6.41
CA GLU A 69 -14.12 14.72 5.01
C GLU A 69 -14.40 13.47 4.17
N THR A 70 -15.27 13.63 3.18
CA THR A 70 -15.55 12.59 2.20
C THR A 70 -14.81 12.93 0.92
N LEU A 71 -13.99 12.00 0.46
CA LEU A 71 -13.19 12.19 -0.75
C LEU A 71 -13.64 11.19 -1.83
N ASP A 72 -13.48 11.60 -3.09
CA ASP A 72 -13.80 10.74 -4.23
C ASP A 72 -12.64 9.80 -4.52
N ALA A 73 -12.92 8.72 -5.25
CA ALA A 73 -11.88 7.82 -5.72
C ALA A 73 -10.86 8.62 -6.52
N GLN A 74 -9.57 8.31 -6.33
CA GLN A 74 -8.44 8.96 -7.01
C GLN A 74 -8.15 10.37 -6.52
N GLU A 75 -8.89 10.86 -5.54
CA GLU A 75 -8.60 12.16 -4.94
C GLU A 75 -7.41 12.02 -3.98
N GLU A 76 -6.52 13.00 -3.98
CA GLU A 76 -5.32 12.96 -3.12
C GLU A 76 -5.69 13.17 -1.66
N PHE A 77 -5.16 12.30 -0.77
CA PHE A 77 -5.38 12.47 0.67
C PHE A 77 -4.08 12.74 1.43
N GLY A 78 -2.96 12.69 0.76
CA GLY A 78 -1.67 12.95 1.40
C GLY A 78 -0.51 12.63 0.48
N ALA A 79 0.67 12.55 1.07
CA ALA A 79 1.88 12.24 0.31
C ALA A 79 2.85 11.44 1.18
N ILE A 80 3.73 10.71 0.55
CA ILE A 80 4.83 10.02 1.21
C ILE A 80 6.13 10.59 0.67
N GLU A 81 7.02 10.97 1.59
CA GLU A 81 8.33 11.46 1.22
C GLU A 81 9.38 10.38 1.49
N ALA A 82 10.22 10.17 0.50
CA ALA A 82 11.35 9.26 0.60
C ALA A 82 12.61 10.06 0.34
N VAL A 83 13.77 9.43 0.60
CA VAL A 83 15.05 10.11 0.42
C VAL A 83 15.20 10.67 -1.00
N LYS A 84 14.75 9.91 -2.00
CA LYS A 84 15.00 10.27 -3.40
C LYS A 84 13.78 10.83 -4.14
N THR A 85 12.58 10.74 -3.56
CA THR A 85 11.37 11.16 -4.29
C THR A 85 10.19 11.32 -3.34
N THR A 86 9.10 11.90 -3.86
CA THR A 86 7.84 12.05 -3.13
C THR A 86 6.73 11.46 -3.99
N ALA A 87 5.78 10.78 -3.35
CA ALA A 87 4.65 10.17 -4.05
C ALA A 87 3.34 10.67 -3.44
N GLU A 88 2.36 10.92 -4.29
CA GLU A 88 1.02 11.30 -3.83
C GLU A 88 0.25 10.06 -3.40
N LEU A 89 -0.59 10.23 -2.39
CA LEU A 89 -1.48 9.17 -1.91
C LEU A 89 -2.88 9.46 -2.39
N LEU A 90 -3.47 8.51 -3.13
CA LEU A 90 -4.78 8.70 -3.75
C LEU A 90 -5.80 7.74 -3.15
N MET A 91 -7.04 8.21 -3.02
CA MET A 91 -8.12 7.37 -2.50
C MET A 91 -8.38 6.19 -3.43
N PRO A 92 -8.38 4.97 -2.89
CA PRO A 92 -8.65 3.79 -3.73
C PRO A 92 -10.11 3.71 -4.15
N VAL A 93 -11.01 4.18 -3.29
CA VAL A 93 -12.46 4.26 -3.55
C VAL A 93 -12.97 5.50 -2.82
N ALA A 94 -14.18 5.93 -3.16
CA ALA A 94 -14.79 7.06 -2.46
C ALA A 94 -15.14 6.67 -1.03
N GLY A 95 -14.89 7.57 -0.09
CA GLY A 95 -15.22 7.30 1.30
C GLY A 95 -14.93 8.47 2.22
N GLU A 96 -15.43 8.33 3.45
CA GLU A 96 -15.21 9.31 4.49
C GLU A 96 -13.96 8.92 5.29
N ILE A 97 -13.08 9.87 5.54
CA ILE A 97 -11.88 9.63 6.34
C ILE A 97 -12.29 9.55 7.81
N LEU A 98 -12.07 8.38 8.42
CA LEU A 98 -12.41 8.16 9.83
C LEU A 98 -11.23 8.40 10.75
N GLU A 99 -10.04 7.98 10.33
CA GLU A 99 -8.82 8.10 11.14
C GLU A 99 -7.62 8.25 10.25
N VAL A 100 -6.63 8.97 10.78
CA VAL A 100 -5.28 9.03 10.21
C VAL A 100 -4.39 8.31 11.21
N ASN A 101 -3.47 7.48 10.74
CA ASN A 101 -2.58 6.73 11.63
C ASN A 101 -1.57 7.68 12.28
N GLU A 102 -1.84 8.07 13.51
CA GLU A 102 -1.03 9.07 14.20
C GLU A 102 0.39 8.58 14.48
N ALA A 103 0.59 7.26 14.53
CA ALA A 103 1.94 6.73 14.73
C ALA A 103 2.88 7.15 13.61
N LEU A 104 2.36 7.28 12.39
CA LEU A 104 3.17 7.65 11.23
C LEU A 104 3.47 9.14 11.16
N ALA A 105 2.81 9.95 12.00
CA ALA A 105 3.11 11.38 12.05
C ALA A 105 4.49 11.63 12.66
N ASP A 106 4.98 10.66 13.44
CA ASP A 106 6.33 10.73 14.00
C ASP A 106 7.32 10.22 12.96
N GLU A 107 8.29 11.06 12.61
CA GLU A 107 9.28 10.70 11.58
C GLU A 107 10.05 9.42 11.91
N GLU A 108 10.22 9.13 13.20
CA GLU A 108 10.91 7.90 13.61
C GLU A 108 10.14 6.66 13.19
N ASN A 109 8.82 6.78 13.04
CA ASN A 109 7.96 5.66 12.67
C ASN A 109 7.72 5.55 11.17
N ALA A 110 8.22 6.49 10.37
CA ALA A 110 8.04 6.44 8.93
C ALA A 110 8.62 5.17 8.32
N LYS A 111 9.64 4.61 8.96
CA LYS A 111 10.28 3.38 8.49
C LYS A 111 9.37 2.16 8.57
N LEU A 112 8.27 2.25 9.33
CA LEU A 112 7.29 1.18 9.38
C LEU A 112 6.68 0.93 8.00
N VAL A 113 6.60 1.98 7.17
CA VAL A 113 6.10 1.83 5.81
C VAL A 113 6.99 0.86 5.03
N ASN A 114 8.29 0.90 5.27
CA ASN A 114 9.22 -0.03 4.61
C ASN A 114 9.16 -1.43 5.23
N SER A 115 9.04 -1.52 6.55
CA SER A 115 9.16 -2.80 7.24
C SER A 115 7.85 -3.55 7.41
N ASP A 116 6.72 -2.84 7.49
CA ASP A 116 5.42 -3.47 7.73
C ASP A 116 4.28 -2.71 7.04
N PRO A 117 4.34 -2.61 5.69
CA PRO A 117 3.39 -1.76 4.96
C PRO A 117 1.93 -2.23 5.07
N TYR A 118 1.69 -3.51 5.33
CA TYR A 118 0.32 -4.04 5.42
C TYR A 118 -0.21 -4.12 6.85
N GLY A 119 0.63 -3.89 7.84
CA GLY A 119 0.25 -4.00 9.24
C GLY A 119 0.28 -2.67 9.96
N GLU A 120 1.36 -2.43 10.71
CA GLU A 120 1.50 -1.21 11.52
C GLU A 120 1.46 0.08 10.70
N ALA A 121 1.81 0.00 9.42
CA ALA A 121 1.92 1.20 8.58
C ALA A 121 0.68 1.46 7.72
N TRP A 122 -0.50 1.04 8.18
CA TRP A 122 -1.72 1.53 7.52
C TRP A 122 -1.73 3.05 7.65
N ILE A 123 -2.24 3.74 6.64
CA ILE A 123 -2.13 5.20 6.58
C ILE A 123 -3.42 5.88 7.02
N ILE A 124 -4.55 5.45 6.47
CA ILE A 124 -5.85 6.00 6.85
C ILE A 124 -6.85 4.88 7.02
N LYS A 125 -7.91 5.17 7.77
CA LYS A 125 -9.07 4.31 7.89
C LYS A 125 -10.25 5.09 7.33
N ILE A 126 -11.04 4.46 6.47
CA ILE A 126 -12.15 5.13 5.80
C ILE A 126 -13.44 4.36 5.99
N LYS A 127 -14.56 5.07 5.84
CA LYS A 127 -15.86 4.42 5.69
C LYS A 127 -16.18 4.44 4.20
N VAL A 128 -16.27 3.26 3.60
CA VAL A 128 -16.45 3.14 2.15
C VAL A 128 -17.87 3.55 1.78
N ASN A 129 -18.02 4.43 0.79
CA ASN A 129 -19.34 4.88 0.35
C ASN A 129 -20.12 3.76 -0.31
N ASP A 130 -19.47 2.97 -1.15
CA ASP A 130 -20.10 1.87 -1.86
C ASP A 130 -19.10 0.72 -1.96
N VAL A 131 -19.36 -0.32 -1.18
CA VAL A 131 -18.46 -1.48 -1.10
C VAL A 131 -18.28 -2.13 -2.47
N ALA A 132 -19.26 -2.01 -3.35
CA ALA A 132 -19.18 -2.58 -4.70
C ALA A 132 -18.04 -1.96 -5.54
N GLU A 133 -17.57 -0.76 -5.17
CA GLU A 133 -16.45 -0.14 -5.88
C GLU A 133 -15.17 -0.96 -5.77
N LEU A 134 -15.05 -1.78 -4.71
CA LEU A 134 -13.88 -2.62 -4.56
C LEU A 134 -13.78 -3.70 -5.65
N ASP A 135 -14.92 -4.04 -6.26
CA ASP A 135 -14.93 -5.04 -7.33
C ASP A 135 -14.18 -4.57 -8.57
N GLY A 136 -14.01 -3.26 -8.72
CA GLY A 136 -13.27 -2.69 -9.83
C GLY A 136 -11.77 -2.61 -9.58
N LEU A 137 -11.32 -2.96 -8.38
CA LEU A 137 -9.91 -2.92 -8.04
C LEU A 137 -9.24 -4.25 -8.37
N LEU A 138 -7.91 -4.25 -8.33
CA LEU A 138 -7.13 -5.45 -8.66
C LEU A 138 -7.10 -6.40 -7.46
N ASP A 139 -7.25 -7.70 -7.71
CA ASP A 139 -6.96 -8.69 -6.68
C ASP A 139 -5.45 -8.94 -6.68
N ALA A 140 -4.98 -9.81 -5.78
CA ALA A 140 -3.55 -10.06 -5.66
C ALA A 140 -2.94 -10.59 -6.96
N ALA A 141 -3.63 -11.51 -7.63
CA ALA A 141 -3.10 -12.09 -8.87
C ALA A 141 -2.99 -11.06 -9.98
N ALA A 142 -4.00 -10.21 -10.13
CA ALA A 142 -4.00 -9.18 -11.15
C ALA A 142 -2.94 -8.12 -10.86
N TYR A 143 -2.78 -7.77 -9.58
CA TYR A 143 -1.76 -6.80 -9.20
C TYR A 143 -0.36 -7.35 -9.42
N GLU A 144 -0.14 -8.62 -9.07
CA GLU A 144 1.14 -9.27 -9.28
C GLU A 144 1.51 -9.28 -10.76
N ALA A 145 0.54 -9.56 -11.62
CA ALA A 145 0.77 -9.56 -13.07
C ALA A 145 1.14 -8.16 -13.56
N LYS A 146 0.55 -7.14 -12.97
CA LYS A 146 0.80 -5.75 -13.35
C LYS A 146 2.22 -5.30 -13.02
N ILE A 147 2.72 -5.67 -11.84
CA ILE A 147 4.04 -5.22 -11.39
C ILE A 147 5.16 -6.18 -11.79
N GLY A 148 4.81 -7.41 -12.14
CA GLY A 148 5.77 -8.43 -12.56
C GLY A 148 6.03 -8.36 -14.04
#